data_718fcd353d08b99fe4844ea69cb4b1ac
#
_entry.id   718fcd353d08b99fe4844ea69cb4b1ac
#
_cell.length_a   1.000
_cell.length_b   1.000
_cell.length_c   1.000
_cell.angle_alpha   90.00
_cell.angle_beta   90.00
_cell.angle_gamma   90.00
#
_symmetry.space_group_name_H-M   'P 1'
#
loop_
_entity.id
_entity.type
_entity.pdbx_description
1 polymer ?
#
loop_
_entity_poly.entity_id
_entity_poly.type
_entity_poly.pdbx_seq_one_letter_code
_entity_poly.pdbx_strand_id
1 'polypeptide(L)'
;RKGYTPASVRNFAEMVGVAKRDNVIDLGKLEYCVREDLNRVAQRRMAVLNPLKVVITNYEDDKTELFTAINNPEDEAAGTRQVPFSKVIWIERDDFMENPPKKFFRLSPGGEVRLRYSYLIKCEKVVKDEGGNITELRCTYDPMSGGGSSSDGRRVKGVIHWVSAADAVEAEIRLFNPLFTKEDPDDVDEGQTWEDNLNPESMVKITGYLEPSLRDIPVGQAVQFERVGYFCPDTDSTPGHLVFNRTVTLKDSWAKINK
;
A
#
# COMPACT_ATOMS: atom_id res chain seq x y z
N ARG A 1 -14.52 -7.74 10.05
CA ARG A 1 -13.91 -6.42 10.14
C ARG A 1 -12.59 -6.34 9.38
N LYS A 2 -11.76 -7.40 9.44
CA LYS A 2 -10.46 -7.44 8.74
C LYS A 2 -10.59 -7.58 7.20
N GLY A 3 -11.79 -7.96 6.68
CA GLY A 3 -12.06 -8.00 5.24
C GLY A 3 -11.84 -9.37 4.58
N TYR A 4 -11.85 -10.45 5.35
CA TYR A 4 -11.85 -11.80 4.78
C TYR A 4 -13.20 -12.09 4.12
N THR A 5 -13.17 -12.58 2.89
CA THR A 5 -14.39 -12.91 2.14
C THR A 5 -14.90 -14.31 2.50
N PRO A 6 -16.22 -14.56 2.42
CA PRO A 6 -16.74 -15.92 2.59
C PRO A 6 -16.14 -16.92 1.59
N ALA A 7 -15.82 -16.49 0.37
CA ALA A 7 -15.20 -17.33 -0.65
C ALA A 7 -13.77 -17.74 -0.23
N SER A 8 -12.96 -16.81 0.25
CA SER A 8 -11.60 -17.11 0.70
C SER A 8 -11.56 -18.09 1.87
N VAL A 9 -12.53 -17.98 2.81
CA VAL A 9 -12.64 -18.89 3.95
C VAL A 9 -13.06 -20.29 3.50
N ARG A 10 -13.99 -20.41 2.55
CA ARG A 10 -14.37 -21.71 1.97
C ARG A 10 -13.20 -22.35 1.23
N ASN A 11 -12.51 -21.59 0.38
CA ASN A 11 -11.33 -22.08 -0.36
C ASN A 11 -10.24 -22.59 0.62
N PHE A 12 -10.05 -21.87 1.73
CA PHE A 12 -9.13 -22.33 2.77
C PHE A 12 -9.58 -23.65 3.40
N ALA A 13 -10.86 -23.77 3.77
CA ALA A 13 -11.41 -25.02 4.35
C ALA A 13 -11.27 -26.20 3.38
N GLU A 14 -11.52 -26.00 2.09
CA GLU A 14 -11.32 -27.02 1.04
C GLU A 14 -9.84 -27.38 0.88
N MET A 15 -8.93 -26.42 0.91
CA MET A 15 -7.48 -26.63 0.79
C MET A 15 -6.93 -27.44 1.97
N VAL A 16 -7.40 -27.18 3.18
CA VAL A 16 -6.97 -27.89 4.39
C VAL A 16 -7.57 -29.29 4.44
N GLY A 17 -8.82 -29.44 3.99
CA GLY A 17 -9.56 -30.69 4.04
C GLY A 17 -9.95 -31.11 5.47
N VAL A 18 -10.40 -32.35 5.61
CA VAL A 18 -10.79 -32.96 6.88
C VAL A 18 -9.73 -33.95 7.34
N ALA A 19 -9.23 -33.78 8.56
CA ALA A 19 -8.29 -34.69 9.20
C ALA A 19 -8.92 -35.41 10.39
N LYS A 20 -8.48 -36.65 10.67
CA LYS A 20 -8.93 -37.42 11.83
C LYS A 20 -8.23 -37.01 13.14
N ARG A 21 -7.14 -36.24 13.04
CA ARG A 21 -6.32 -35.78 14.16
C ARG A 21 -6.21 -34.28 14.11
N ASP A 22 -6.03 -33.66 15.26
CA ASP A 22 -5.76 -32.26 15.37
C ASP A 22 -4.47 -31.89 14.62
N ASN A 23 -4.52 -30.80 13.87
CA ASN A 23 -3.41 -30.28 13.08
C ASN A 23 -3.22 -28.79 13.38
N VAL A 24 -1.98 -28.35 13.40
CA VAL A 24 -1.62 -26.93 13.31
C VAL A 24 -1.54 -26.57 11.83
N ILE A 25 -2.28 -25.56 11.43
CA ILE A 25 -2.32 -25.07 10.05
C ILE A 25 -1.67 -23.69 10.01
N ASP A 26 -0.66 -23.54 9.14
CA ASP A 26 0.01 -22.28 8.91
C ASP A 26 -1.00 -21.20 8.44
N LEU A 27 -1.03 -20.07 9.15
CA LEU A 27 -1.85 -18.88 8.84
C LEU A 27 -1.60 -18.40 7.41
N GLY A 28 -0.38 -18.54 6.88
CA GLY A 28 -0.01 -18.19 5.53
C GLY A 28 -0.88 -18.84 4.45
N LYS A 29 -1.42 -20.06 4.70
CA LYS A 29 -2.36 -20.73 3.78
C LYS A 29 -3.71 -20.01 3.73
N LEU A 30 -4.23 -19.55 4.87
CA LEU A 30 -5.44 -18.74 4.90
C LEU A 30 -5.21 -17.40 4.20
N GLU A 31 -4.11 -16.74 4.50
CA GLU A 31 -3.75 -15.47 3.85
C GLU A 31 -3.54 -15.63 2.34
N TYR A 32 -3.01 -16.77 1.89
CA TYR A 32 -2.92 -17.08 0.46
C TYR A 32 -4.30 -17.14 -0.19
N CYS A 33 -5.26 -17.87 0.39
CA CYS A 33 -6.63 -17.94 -0.13
C CYS A 33 -7.32 -16.57 -0.17
N VAL A 34 -7.04 -15.72 0.84
CA VAL A 34 -7.56 -14.36 0.89
C VAL A 34 -6.94 -13.49 -0.23
N ARG A 35 -5.62 -13.58 -0.45
CA ARG A 35 -4.95 -12.85 -1.54
C ARG A 35 -5.47 -13.25 -2.92
N GLU A 36 -5.62 -14.55 -3.17
CA GLU A 36 -6.13 -15.08 -4.44
C GLU A 36 -7.54 -14.59 -4.74
N ASP A 37 -8.42 -14.61 -3.75
CA ASP A 37 -9.79 -14.12 -3.94
C ASP A 37 -9.83 -12.60 -4.14
N LEU A 38 -9.17 -11.85 -3.27
CA LEU A 38 -9.12 -10.38 -3.35
C LEU A 38 -8.41 -9.88 -4.61
N ASN A 39 -7.45 -10.63 -5.16
CA ASN A 39 -6.81 -10.24 -6.42
C ASN A 39 -7.82 -10.15 -7.58
N ARG A 40 -8.83 -11.01 -7.58
CA ARG A 40 -9.87 -11.03 -8.62
C ARG A 40 -10.91 -9.93 -8.41
N VAL A 41 -11.34 -9.70 -7.15
CA VAL A 41 -12.54 -8.89 -6.87
C VAL A 41 -12.24 -7.49 -6.36
N ALA A 42 -11.10 -7.27 -5.69
CA ALA A 42 -10.79 -5.99 -5.06
C ALA A 42 -10.38 -4.92 -6.09
N GLN A 43 -11.02 -3.77 -6.02
CA GLN A 43 -10.62 -2.62 -6.83
C GLN A 43 -9.27 -2.07 -6.35
N ARG A 44 -8.45 -1.60 -7.30
CA ARG A 44 -7.14 -0.99 -7.04
C ARG A 44 -7.32 0.48 -6.71
N ARG A 45 -6.61 0.94 -5.69
CA ARG A 45 -6.60 2.34 -5.24
C ARG A 45 -5.18 2.72 -4.85
N MET A 46 -4.84 4.00 -4.97
CA MET A 46 -3.56 4.50 -4.50
C MET A 46 -3.69 5.04 -3.07
N ALA A 47 -2.76 4.65 -2.21
CA ALA A 47 -2.65 5.09 -0.83
C ALA A 47 -1.18 5.13 -0.43
N VAL A 48 -0.78 6.14 0.33
CA VAL A 48 0.58 6.33 0.84
C VAL A 48 0.54 6.21 2.36
N LEU A 49 1.24 5.23 2.90
CA LEU A 49 1.21 4.88 4.32
C LEU A 49 2.38 5.46 5.12
N ASN A 50 3.53 5.62 4.48
CA ASN A 50 4.70 6.28 5.06
C ASN A 50 5.10 7.46 4.15
N PRO A 51 4.46 8.63 4.31
CA PRO A 51 4.53 9.70 3.34
C PRO A 51 5.88 10.40 3.32
N LEU A 52 6.36 10.67 2.09
CA LEU A 52 7.42 11.59 1.79
C LEU A 52 6.89 12.64 0.80
N LYS A 53 7.04 13.90 1.14
CA LYS A 53 6.58 15.03 0.32
C LYS A 53 7.43 15.19 -0.93
N VAL A 54 6.77 15.35 -2.08
CA VAL A 54 7.39 15.69 -3.35
C VAL A 54 6.75 16.94 -3.90
N VAL A 55 7.57 17.94 -4.22
CA VAL A 55 7.15 19.19 -4.88
C VAL A 55 7.64 19.18 -6.32
N ILE A 56 6.70 19.29 -7.27
CA ILE A 56 6.99 19.35 -8.71
C ILE A 56 7.26 20.80 -9.07
N THR A 57 8.53 21.19 -9.21
CA THR A 57 8.95 22.59 -9.28
C THR A 57 8.57 23.30 -10.56
N ASN A 58 8.42 22.57 -11.66
CA ASN A 58 7.98 23.10 -12.96
C ASN A 58 6.49 22.86 -13.25
N TYR A 59 5.67 22.58 -12.24
CA TYR A 59 4.21 22.47 -12.34
C TYR A 59 3.56 23.73 -11.76
N GLU A 60 2.48 24.20 -12.39
CA GLU A 60 1.75 25.39 -11.98
C GLU A 60 1.10 25.22 -10.60
N ASP A 61 1.07 26.29 -9.78
CA ASP A 61 0.66 26.21 -8.36
C ASP A 61 -0.79 25.74 -8.19
N ASP A 62 -1.72 26.33 -8.93
CA ASP A 62 -3.17 26.10 -8.78
C ASP A 62 -3.74 25.10 -9.80
N LYS A 63 -2.87 24.43 -10.55
CA LYS A 63 -3.28 23.48 -11.56
C LYS A 63 -3.56 22.11 -10.97
N THR A 64 -4.72 21.55 -11.30
CA THR A 64 -5.05 20.13 -11.06
C THR A 64 -5.42 19.48 -12.39
N GLU A 65 -4.80 18.33 -12.68
CA GLU A 65 -5.13 17.49 -13.84
C GLU A 65 -5.71 16.17 -13.36
N LEU A 66 -6.60 15.59 -14.16
CA LEU A 66 -7.23 14.30 -13.86
C LEU A 66 -6.65 13.21 -14.76
N PHE A 67 -6.13 12.16 -14.16
CA PHE A 67 -5.63 10.98 -14.86
C PHE A 67 -6.58 9.81 -14.71
N THR A 68 -6.80 9.09 -15.81
CA THR A 68 -7.62 7.88 -15.82
C THR A 68 -6.83 6.70 -15.27
N ALA A 69 -7.34 6.07 -14.23
CA ALA A 69 -6.77 4.88 -13.61
C ALA A 69 -7.74 3.70 -13.67
N ILE A 70 -7.21 2.51 -13.94
CA ILE A 70 -7.98 1.26 -14.02
C ILE A 70 -8.38 0.82 -12.61
N ASN A 71 -9.66 0.47 -12.42
CA ASN A 71 -10.16 0.00 -11.12
C ASN A 71 -9.74 -1.44 -10.82
N ASN A 72 -9.80 -2.33 -11.80
CA ASN A 72 -9.33 -3.70 -11.65
C ASN A 72 -8.81 -4.24 -13.00
N PRO A 73 -7.51 -4.58 -13.12
CA PRO A 73 -6.95 -5.11 -14.36
C PRO A 73 -7.44 -6.54 -14.68
N GLU A 74 -7.99 -7.27 -13.70
CA GLU A 74 -8.55 -8.62 -13.88
C GLU A 74 -10.04 -8.59 -14.26
N ASP A 75 -10.68 -7.41 -14.20
CA ASP A 75 -12.10 -7.22 -14.50
C ASP A 75 -12.34 -5.90 -15.23
N GLU A 76 -12.48 -5.96 -16.54
CA GLU A 76 -12.77 -4.79 -17.38
C GLU A 76 -14.09 -4.11 -17.01
N ALA A 77 -15.08 -4.86 -16.50
CA ALA A 77 -16.37 -4.32 -16.10
C ALA A 77 -16.27 -3.41 -14.85
N ALA A 78 -15.20 -3.52 -14.07
CA ALA A 78 -14.93 -2.62 -12.96
C ALA A 78 -14.65 -1.17 -13.42
N GLY A 79 -14.34 -0.95 -14.70
CA GLY A 79 -14.16 0.35 -15.32
C GLY A 79 -12.92 1.11 -14.81
N THR A 80 -13.02 2.43 -14.88
CA THR A 80 -11.94 3.36 -14.54
C THR A 80 -12.40 4.43 -13.55
N ARG A 81 -11.44 5.17 -13.01
CA ARG A 81 -11.66 6.34 -12.17
C ARG A 81 -10.73 7.48 -12.54
N GLN A 82 -11.05 8.69 -12.08
CA GLN A 82 -10.20 9.85 -12.22
C GLN A 82 -9.38 10.06 -10.95
N VAL A 83 -8.06 10.27 -11.12
CA VAL A 83 -7.12 10.54 -10.03
C VAL A 83 -6.54 11.93 -10.23
N PRO A 84 -6.73 12.86 -9.28
CA PRO A 84 -6.20 14.21 -9.39
C PRO A 84 -4.69 14.23 -9.19
N PHE A 85 -4.00 15.05 -9.99
CA PHE A 85 -2.58 15.35 -9.89
C PHE A 85 -2.38 16.85 -9.65
N SER A 86 -1.59 17.19 -8.67
CA SER A 86 -1.26 18.57 -8.30
C SER A 86 0.26 18.75 -8.13
N LYS A 87 0.68 20.00 -7.92
CA LYS A 87 2.09 20.38 -7.73
C LYS A 87 2.76 19.63 -6.57
N VAL A 88 2.02 19.40 -5.49
CA VAL A 88 2.52 18.66 -4.31
C VAL A 88 1.85 17.30 -4.24
N ILE A 89 2.68 16.26 -4.13
CA ILE A 89 2.22 14.89 -4.01
C ILE A 89 2.91 14.19 -2.83
N TRP A 90 2.29 13.13 -2.33
CA TRP A 90 2.88 12.19 -1.40
C TRP A 90 3.29 10.92 -2.14
N ILE A 91 4.47 10.39 -1.81
CA ILE A 91 4.95 9.08 -2.24
C ILE A 91 5.32 8.25 -1.00
N GLU A 92 5.48 6.93 -1.14
CA GLU A 92 6.06 6.14 -0.06
C GLU A 92 7.52 6.54 0.18
N ARG A 93 7.89 6.71 1.45
CA ARG A 93 9.29 7.01 1.83
C ARG A 93 10.26 5.96 1.32
N ASP A 94 9.85 4.70 1.31
CA ASP A 94 10.65 3.57 0.81
C ASP A 94 10.83 3.59 -0.73
N ASP A 95 10.09 4.43 -1.44
CA ASP A 95 10.26 4.65 -2.87
C ASP A 95 11.36 5.68 -3.20
N PHE A 96 12.03 6.22 -2.16
CA PHE A 96 13.19 7.09 -2.32
C PHE A 96 14.40 6.55 -1.54
N MET A 97 15.58 6.63 -2.14
CA MET A 97 16.86 6.31 -1.49
C MET A 97 17.95 7.24 -2.00
N GLU A 98 18.68 7.87 -1.07
CA GLU A 98 19.75 8.83 -1.41
C GLU A 98 20.98 8.15 -2.05
N ASN A 99 21.35 6.99 -1.51
CA ASN A 99 22.49 6.19 -1.98
C ASN A 99 21.98 4.79 -2.39
N PRO A 100 21.33 4.66 -3.55
CA PRO A 100 20.68 3.41 -3.92
C PRO A 100 21.68 2.35 -4.39
N PRO A 101 21.41 1.06 -4.12
CA PRO A 101 22.16 -0.03 -4.73
C PRO A 101 21.82 -0.15 -6.23
N LYS A 102 22.69 -0.81 -7.02
CA LYS A 102 22.59 -0.93 -8.49
C LYS A 102 21.24 -1.43 -9.02
N LYS A 103 20.43 -2.14 -8.22
CA LYS A 103 19.13 -2.70 -8.62
C LYS A 103 17.92 -1.97 -7.99
N PHE A 104 18.12 -0.78 -7.49
CA PHE A 104 17.04 0.04 -6.95
C PHE A 104 16.35 0.80 -8.10
N PHE A 105 15.22 0.28 -8.57
CA PHE A 105 14.44 0.89 -9.65
C PHE A 105 13.32 1.78 -9.08
N ARG A 106 13.67 2.73 -8.21
CA ARG A 106 12.80 3.73 -7.63
C ARG A 106 13.50 5.10 -7.68
N LEU A 107 12.94 6.11 -7.00
CA LEU A 107 13.46 7.46 -7.06
C LEU A 107 14.77 7.62 -6.27
N SER A 108 15.71 8.36 -6.82
CA SER A 108 16.98 8.72 -6.20
C SER A 108 17.45 10.09 -6.69
N PRO A 109 18.42 10.75 -6.05
CA PRO A 109 18.97 12.02 -6.55
C PRO A 109 19.42 11.90 -8.01
N GLY A 110 18.92 12.79 -8.88
CA GLY A 110 19.16 12.78 -10.33
C GLY A 110 18.44 11.63 -11.09
N GLY A 111 17.81 10.71 -10.38
CA GLY A 111 17.09 9.58 -10.96
C GLY A 111 15.67 9.94 -11.42
N GLU A 112 15.17 9.16 -12.38
CA GLU A 112 13.82 9.27 -12.91
C GLU A 112 12.96 8.07 -12.53
N VAL A 113 11.68 8.33 -12.32
CA VAL A 113 10.67 7.31 -12.05
C VAL A 113 9.34 7.71 -12.68
N ARG A 114 8.53 6.70 -13.05
CA ARG A 114 7.15 6.94 -13.48
C ARG A 114 6.23 6.99 -12.28
N LEU A 115 5.47 8.05 -12.18
CA LEU A 115 4.27 8.10 -11.34
C LEU A 115 3.16 7.29 -12.03
N ARG A 116 2.59 6.33 -11.32
CA ARG A 116 1.58 5.43 -11.88
C ARG A 116 0.41 6.22 -12.47
N TYR A 117 0.01 5.87 -13.69
CA TYR A 117 -1.04 6.53 -14.49
C TYR A 117 -0.71 7.96 -14.95
N SER A 118 0.39 8.58 -14.54
CA SER A 118 0.67 9.99 -14.80
C SER A 118 2.06 10.21 -15.42
N TYR A 119 2.83 11.09 -14.92
CA TYR A 119 4.06 11.59 -15.52
C TYR A 119 5.33 10.83 -15.12
N LEU A 120 6.39 11.03 -15.88
CA LEU A 120 7.76 10.83 -15.44
C LEU A 120 8.18 12.01 -14.58
N ILE A 121 8.84 11.75 -13.46
CA ILE A 121 9.46 12.76 -12.61
C ILE A 121 10.93 12.46 -12.40
N LYS A 122 11.73 13.51 -12.21
CA LYS A 122 13.16 13.44 -11.90
C LYS A 122 13.44 14.19 -10.60
N CYS A 123 14.16 13.59 -9.68
CA CYS A 123 14.57 14.22 -8.44
C CYS A 123 15.77 15.14 -8.66
N GLU A 124 15.57 16.46 -8.50
CA GLU A 124 16.62 17.46 -8.68
C GLU A 124 17.29 17.85 -7.35
N LYS A 125 16.53 17.85 -6.24
CA LYS A 125 17.04 18.25 -4.93
C LYS A 125 16.36 17.50 -3.81
N VAL A 126 17.15 17.13 -2.80
CA VAL A 126 16.70 16.58 -1.51
C VAL A 126 16.74 17.68 -0.46
N VAL A 127 15.65 17.87 0.27
CA VAL A 127 15.55 18.82 1.38
C VAL A 127 15.56 18.04 2.68
N LYS A 128 16.37 18.48 3.62
CA LYS A 128 16.53 17.87 4.94
C LYS A 128 16.26 18.87 6.05
N ASP A 129 15.83 18.37 7.20
CA ASP A 129 15.75 19.15 8.42
C ASP A 129 17.15 19.32 9.08
N GLU A 130 17.21 20.02 10.21
CA GLU A 130 18.43 20.22 11.00
C GLU A 130 19.04 18.93 11.54
N GLY A 131 18.20 17.88 11.71
CA GLY A 131 18.62 16.54 12.13
C GLY A 131 19.15 15.67 10.98
N GLY A 132 19.11 16.16 9.73
CA GLY A 132 19.53 15.42 8.55
C GLY A 132 18.47 14.48 7.98
N ASN A 133 17.23 14.49 8.52
CA ASN A 133 16.13 13.67 8.00
C ASN A 133 15.57 14.30 6.73
N ILE A 134 15.25 13.46 5.75
CA ILE A 134 14.65 13.91 4.49
C ILE A 134 13.19 14.29 4.74
N THR A 135 12.85 15.55 4.47
CA THR A 135 11.50 16.10 4.66
C THR A 135 10.76 16.34 3.36
N GLU A 136 11.48 16.65 2.28
CA GLU A 136 10.89 17.00 0.99
C GLU A 136 11.84 16.64 -0.16
N LEU A 137 11.29 16.22 -1.29
CA LEU A 137 12.00 16.11 -2.56
C LEU A 137 11.50 17.20 -3.51
N ARG A 138 12.42 17.86 -4.21
CA ARG A 138 12.09 18.76 -5.32
C ARG A 138 12.37 18.04 -6.62
N CYS A 139 11.32 17.84 -7.41
CA CYS A 139 11.36 17.12 -8.66
C CYS A 139 10.88 18.00 -9.80
N THR A 140 11.32 17.70 -11.01
CA THR A 140 10.71 18.16 -12.25
C THR A 140 9.89 17.05 -12.89
N TYR A 141 8.84 17.40 -13.64
CA TYR A 141 8.09 16.42 -14.44
C TYR A 141 8.35 16.65 -15.93
N ASP A 142 8.16 15.58 -16.72
CA ASP A 142 8.19 15.65 -18.18
C ASP A 142 6.74 15.81 -18.70
N PRO A 143 6.34 17.00 -19.17
CA PRO A 143 4.97 17.27 -19.61
C PRO A 143 4.50 16.37 -20.77
N MET A 144 5.43 15.87 -21.57
CA MET A 144 5.12 15.03 -22.73
C MET A 144 4.97 13.55 -22.37
N SER A 145 5.18 13.17 -21.10
CA SER A 145 5.15 11.78 -20.65
C SER A 145 3.81 11.38 -20.02
N GLY A 146 2.79 12.22 -20.09
CA GLY A 146 1.48 11.99 -19.47
C GLY A 146 0.80 10.70 -19.95
N GLY A 147 0.44 9.84 -19.01
CA GLY A 147 -0.34 8.62 -19.25
C GLY A 147 0.35 7.51 -20.06
N GLY A 148 1.63 7.65 -20.44
CA GLY A 148 2.23 6.72 -21.36
C GLY A 148 3.75 6.65 -21.39
N SER A 149 4.30 6.69 -22.60
CA SER A 149 5.72 6.61 -22.84
C SER A 149 6.40 7.96 -22.74
N SER A 150 7.73 7.98 -22.55
CA SER A 150 8.51 9.21 -22.71
C SER A 150 8.48 9.69 -24.17
N SER A 151 8.52 11.00 -24.38
CA SER A 151 8.49 11.61 -25.73
C SER A 151 9.73 11.24 -26.58
N ASP A 152 10.85 10.96 -25.94
CA ASP A 152 12.13 10.62 -26.57
C ASP A 152 12.40 9.11 -26.63
N GLY A 153 11.43 8.26 -26.24
CA GLY A 153 11.54 6.80 -26.28
C GLY A 153 12.43 6.20 -25.19
N ARG A 154 12.96 7.00 -24.24
CA ARG A 154 13.75 6.48 -23.12
C ARG A 154 12.93 5.56 -22.23
N ARG A 155 13.55 4.48 -21.74
CA ARG A 155 12.88 3.47 -20.93
C ARG A 155 13.15 3.71 -19.45
N VAL A 156 12.16 4.21 -18.71
CA VAL A 156 12.20 4.34 -17.26
C VAL A 156 11.61 3.08 -16.63
N LYS A 157 12.42 2.36 -15.84
CA LYS A 157 12.04 1.04 -15.29
C LYS A 157 11.18 1.13 -14.04
N GLY A 158 11.33 2.19 -13.25
CA GLY A 158 10.64 2.36 -11.97
C GLY A 158 9.23 2.91 -12.16
N VAL A 159 8.25 2.30 -11.46
CA VAL A 159 6.89 2.83 -11.33
C VAL A 159 6.55 2.88 -9.85
N ILE A 160 6.18 4.06 -9.36
CA ILE A 160 5.74 4.28 -7.97
C ILE A 160 4.31 4.81 -7.95
N HIS A 161 3.60 4.52 -6.87
CA HIS A 161 2.28 5.09 -6.60
C HIS A 161 2.44 6.41 -5.80
N TRP A 162 1.40 7.21 -5.81
CA TRP A 162 1.41 8.55 -5.27
C TRP A 162 -0.02 9.02 -4.98
N VAL A 163 -0.15 10.11 -4.22
CA VAL A 163 -1.44 10.76 -3.95
C VAL A 163 -1.23 12.28 -4.01
N SER A 164 -2.16 13.01 -4.66
CA SER A 164 -2.18 14.49 -4.64
C SER A 164 -2.34 15.00 -3.22
N ALA A 165 -1.46 15.88 -2.76
CA ALA A 165 -1.54 16.40 -1.40
C ALA A 165 -2.75 17.34 -1.21
N ALA A 166 -3.19 18.01 -2.28
CA ALA A 166 -4.34 18.92 -2.23
C ALA A 166 -5.68 18.18 -2.06
N ASP A 167 -5.77 16.95 -2.60
CA ASP A 167 -7.02 16.20 -2.67
C ASP A 167 -7.04 14.96 -1.74
N ALA A 168 -5.91 14.67 -1.10
CA ALA A 168 -5.75 13.49 -0.26
C ALA A 168 -6.78 13.42 0.86
N VAL A 169 -7.23 12.21 1.13
CA VAL A 169 -8.07 11.89 2.30
C VAL A 169 -7.20 11.24 3.36
N GLU A 170 -7.14 11.84 4.54
CA GLU A 170 -6.43 11.26 5.67
C GLU A 170 -7.25 10.12 6.30
N ALA A 171 -6.58 9.04 6.69
CA ALA A 171 -7.22 7.89 7.33
C ALA A 171 -6.32 7.24 8.40
N GLU A 172 -6.93 6.68 9.44
CA GLU A 172 -6.28 5.75 10.36
C GLU A 172 -6.10 4.40 9.64
N ILE A 173 -4.89 3.89 9.61
CA ILE A 173 -4.57 2.59 9.03
C ILE A 173 -4.13 1.64 10.14
N ARG A 174 -4.82 0.52 10.29
CA ARG A 174 -4.52 -0.52 11.28
C ARG A 174 -3.77 -1.66 10.59
N LEU A 175 -2.51 -1.81 10.94
CA LEU A 175 -1.64 -2.87 10.45
C LEU A 175 -1.66 -4.01 11.46
N PHE A 176 -2.28 -5.13 11.09
CA PHE A 176 -2.31 -6.32 11.94
C PHE A 176 -1.13 -7.23 11.63
N ASN A 177 -0.41 -7.61 12.66
CA ASN A 177 0.66 -8.60 12.68
C ASN A 177 0.18 -9.87 13.41
N PRO A 178 0.96 -10.96 13.45
CA PRO A 178 0.63 -12.13 14.26
C PRO A 178 0.38 -11.74 15.72
N LEU A 179 -0.67 -12.32 16.31
CA LEU A 179 -1.05 -12.05 17.71
C LEU A 179 0.01 -12.52 18.70
N PHE A 180 0.68 -13.62 18.35
CA PHE A 180 1.72 -14.21 19.18
C PHE A 180 3.08 -14.12 18.51
N THR A 181 4.12 -14.10 19.32
CA THR A 181 5.53 -14.10 18.89
C THR A 181 6.04 -15.49 18.52
N LYS A 182 5.37 -16.54 19.03
CA LYS A 182 5.64 -17.95 18.76
C LYS A 182 4.50 -18.61 17.99
N GLU A 183 4.80 -19.68 17.26
CA GLU A 183 3.80 -20.49 16.54
C GLU A 183 2.87 -21.22 17.52
N ASP A 184 3.43 -21.75 18.60
CA ASP A 184 2.70 -22.33 19.72
C ASP A 184 2.70 -21.33 20.89
N PRO A 185 1.57 -20.70 21.22
CA PRO A 185 1.48 -19.77 22.33
C PRO A 185 1.73 -20.42 23.71
N ASP A 186 1.48 -21.72 23.84
CA ASP A 186 1.66 -22.47 25.08
C ASP A 186 3.11 -22.97 25.26
N ASP A 187 3.99 -22.76 24.28
CA ASP A 187 5.44 -22.98 24.42
C ASP A 187 6.04 -21.86 25.28
N VAL A 188 5.97 -22.05 26.60
CA VAL A 188 6.40 -21.09 27.62
C VAL A 188 7.40 -21.73 28.59
N ASP A 189 8.24 -20.91 29.20
CA ASP A 189 9.15 -21.33 30.27
C ASP A 189 8.40 -21.53 31.60
N GLU A 190 9.03 -22.22 32.55
CA GLU A 190 8.44 -22.48 33.87
C GLU A 190 8.09 -21.17 34.59
N GLY A 191 6.83 -21.04 34.98
CA GLY A 191 6.29 -19.85 35.65
C GLY A 191 5.76 -18.76 34.71
N GLN A 192 5.83 -18.97 33.41
CA GLN A 192 5.20 -18.12 32.38
C GLN A 192 3.85 -18.67 31.95
N THR A 193 3.08 -17.85 31.22
CA THR A 193 1.80 -18.20 30.61
C THR A 193 1.81 -17.85 29.13
N TRP A 194 0.84 -18.30 28.35
CA TRP A 194 0.68 -17.95 26.95
C TRP A 194 0.60 -16.41 26.72
N GLU A 195 0.21 -15.64 27.74
CA GLU A 195 0.14 -14.16 27.67
C GLU A 195 1.53 -13.53 27.49
N ASP A 196 2.59 -14.19 27.98
CA ASP A 196 3.97 -13.72 27.80
C ASP A 196 4.42 -13.79 26.34
N ASN A 197 3.76 -14.61 25.52
CA ASN A 197 3.98 -14.72 24.09
C ASN A 197 3.12 -13.76 23.24
N LEU A 198 2.32 -12.89 23.86
CA LEU A 198 1.57 -11.87 23.12
C LEU A 198 2.54 -10.90 22.42
N ASN A 199 2.26 -10.63 21.15
CA ASN A 199 3.01 -9.66 20.38
C ASN A 199 2.52 -8.23 20.68
N PRO A 200 3.32 -7.37 21.34
CA PRO A 200 2.93 -6.00 21.63
C PRO A 200 2.67 -5.16 20.38
N GLU A 201 3.26 -5.55 19.24
CA GLU A 201 3.03 -4.93 17.92
C GLU A 201 2.01 -5.69 17.07
N SER A 202 1.14 -6.49 17.68
CA SER A 202 0.07 -7.23 16.98
C SER A 202 -0.88 -6.31 16.21
N MET A 203 -1.02 -5.05 16.64
CA MET A 203 -1.75 -3.99 15.93
C MET A 203 -0.99 -2.67 16.03
N VAL A 204 -0.52 -2.17 14.89
CA VAL A 204 0.11 -0.86 14.76
C VAL A 204 -0.86 0.09 14.05
N LYS A 205 -1.05 1.29 14.60
CA LYS A 205 -1.85 2.36 14.01
C LYS A 205 -0.95 3.40 13.39
N ILE A 206 -1.22 3.77 12.15
CA ILE A 206 -0.53 4.84 11.45
C ILE A 206 -1.55 5.74 10.74
N THR A 207 -1.12 6.93 10.34
CA THR A 207 -1.88 7.80 9.44
C THR A 207 -1.43 7.57 8.01
N GLY A 208 -2.38 7.36 7.10
CA GLY A 208 -2.15 7.25 5.67
C GLY A 208 -2.87 8.35 4.89
N TYR A 209 -2.37 8.65 3.68
CA TYR A 209 -2.99 9.54 2.72
C TYR A 209 -3.55 8.73 1.54
N LEU A 210 -4.83 8.88 1.29
CA LEU A 210 -5.59 8.09 0.32
C LEU A 210 -6.03 8.95 -0.86
N GLU A 211 -6.16 8.36 -2.04
CA GLU A 211 -6.80 9.03 -3.17
C GLU A 211 -8.28 9.34 -2.87
N PRO A 212 -8.87 10.41 -3.46
CA PRO A 212 -10.21 10.88 -3.09
C PRO A 212 -11.33 9.86 -3.31
N SER A 213 -11.15 8.91 -4.24
CA SER A 213 -12.17 7.88 -4.53
C SER A 213 -12.43 6.92 -3.36
N LEU A 214 -11.60 6.97 -2.32
CA LEU A 214 -11.76 6.18 -1.09
C LEU A 214 -12.63 6.89 -0.03
N ARG A 215 -13.02 8.14 -0.24
CA ARG A 215 -13.79 8.93 0.74
C ARG A 215 -15.11 8.27 1.12
N ASP A 216 -15.82 7.77 0.13
CA ASP A 216 -17.19 7.24 0.27
C ASP A 216 -17.25 5.72 0.07
N ILE A 217 -16.12 5.02 0.29
CA ILE A 217 -16.10 3.58 0.12
C ILE A 217 -16.96 2.90 1.20
N PRO A 218 -17.83 1.95 0.83
CA PRO A 218 -18.66 1.24 1.79
C PRO A 218 -17.83 0.43 2.80
N VAL A 219 -18.24 0.46 4.06
CA VAL A 219 -17.67 -0.40 5.10
C VAL A 219 -17.77 -1.87 4.68
N GLY A 220 -16.68 -2.62 4.87
CA GLY A 220 -16.59 -4.03 4.49
C GLY A 220 -16.20 -4.28 3.03
N GLN A 221 -16.16 -3.27 2.17
CA GLN A 221 -15.69 -3.42 0.80
C GLN A 221 -14.16 -3.37 0.74
N ALA A 222 -13.52 -4.53 0.63
CA ALA A 222 -12.07 -4.61 0.53
C ALA A 222 -11.55 -4.02 -0.79
N VAL A 223 -10.42 -3.32 -0.71
CA VAL A 223 -9.67 -2.74 -1.82
C VAL A 223 -8.21 -3.14 -1.77
N GLN A 224 -7.53 -3.07 -2.90
CA GLN A 224 -6.09 -3.18 -2.93
C GLN A 224 -5.47 -1.77 -2.91
N PHE A 225 -4.69 -1.44 -1.87
CA PHE A 225 -3.75 -0.33 -1.98
C PHE A 225 -2.58 -0.78 -2.84
N GLU A 226 -2.48 -0.19 -4.03
CA GLU A 226 -1.55 -0.62 -5.07
C GLU A 226 -0.11 -0.70 -4.55
N ARG A 227 0.57 -1.82 -4.79
CA ARG A 227 1.94 -2.13 -4.33
C ARG A 227 2.07 -2.35 -2.81
N VAL A 228 1.03 -2.12 -2.02
CA VAL A 228 1.06 -2.19 -0.55
C VAL A 228 0.40 -3.46 -0.01
N GLY A 229 -0.89 -3.64 -0.27
CA GLY A 229 -1.65 -4.77 0.28
C GLY A 229 -3.15 -4.63 0.05
N TYR A 230 -3.92 -5.50 0.70
CA TYR A 230 -5.38 -5.42 0.70
C TYR A 230 -5.85 -4.83 2.03
N PHE A 231 -6.83 -3.93 1.94
CA PHE A 231 -7.36 -3.19 3.06
C PHE A 231 -8.89 -3.17 3.02
N CYS A 232 -9.49 -3.11 4.19
CA CYS A 232 -10.94 -3.08 4.33
C CYS A 232 -11.34 -1.92 5.24
N PRO A 233 -12.30 -1.05 4.81
CA PRO A 233 -12.85 -0.02 5.68
C PRO A 233 -13.51 -0.65 6.91
N ASP A 234 -13.15 -0.16 8.08
CA ASP A 234 -13.66 -0.64 9.35
C ASP A 234 -15.00 0.02 9.73
N THR A 235 -15.79 -0.66 10.55
CA THR A 235 -17.04 -0.13 11.14
C THR A 235 -16.83 1.08 12.05
N ASP A 236 -15.59 1.32 12.49
CA ASP A 236 -15.23 2.51 13.28
C ASP A 236 -15.10 3.77 12.40
N SER A 237 -15.18 3.62 11.06
CA SER A 237 -15.17 4.76 10.14
C SER A 237 -16.39 5.64 10.34
N THR A 238 -16.17 6.94 10.37
CA THR A 238 -17.22 7.98 10.40
C THR A 238 -16.92 9.04 9.35
N PRO A 239 -17.90 9.90 8.98
CA PRO A 239 -17.62 11.03 8.10
C PRO A 239 -16.48 11.90 8.65
N GLY A 240 -15.42 12.06 7.87
CA GLY A 240 -14.22 12.81 8.25
C GLY A 240 -13.17 12.03 9.07
N HIS A 241 -13.46 10.79 9.46
CA HIS A 241 -12.49 9.91 10.12
C HIS A 241 -12.61 8.49 9.55
N LEU A 242 -11.85 8.23 8.52
CA LEU A 242 -11.80 6.91 7.90
C LEU A 242 -10.81 6.00 8.64
N VAL A 243 -11.20 4.74 8.79
CA VAL A 243 -10.39 3.70 9.40
C VAL A 243 -10.31 2.51 8.46
N PHE A 244 -9.09 2.08 8.14
CA PHE A 244 -8.85 0.91 7.30
C PHE A 244 -8.05 -0.15 8.03
N ASN A 245 -8.51 -1.39 7.95
CA ASN A 245 -7.80 -2.55 8.45
C ASN A 245 -6.99 -3.19 7.33
N ARG A 246 -5.70 -3.46 7.54
CA ARG A 246 -4.94 -4.29 6.62
C ARG A 246 -5.48 -5.73 6.68
N THR A 247 -6.04 -6.19 5.57
CA THR A 247 -6.54 -7.57 5.42
C THR A 247 -5.37 -8.54 5.30
N VAL A 248 -4.56 -8.36 4.25
CA VAL A 248 -3.32 -9.13 4.01
C VAL A 248 -2.33 -8.29 3.19
N THR A 249 -1.06 -8.63 3.25
CA THR A 249 0.00 -8.08 2.39
C THR A 249 -0.10 -8.63 0.96
N LEU A 250 0.50 -7.95 -0.03
CA LEU A 250 0.55 -8.47 -1.42
C LEU A 250 1.41 -9.72 -1.55
N LYS A 251 2.44 -9.85 -0.74
CA LYS A 251 3.35 -10.99 -0.74
C LYS A 251 3.33 -11.62 0.63
N ASP A 252 3.51 -12.91 0.68
CA ASP A 252 3.75 -13.62 1.92
C ASP A 252 5.04 -13.08 2.56
N SER A 253 4.86 -12.28 3.60
CA SER A 253 5.98 -11.74 4.38
C SER A 253 6.55 -12.77 5.35
N TRP A 254 5.72 -13.73 5.77
CA TRP A 254 6.09 -14.79 6.71
C TRP A 254 7.08 -15.78 6.10
N ALA A 255 6.91 -16.17 4.84
CA ALA A 255 7.85 -17.01 4.11
C ALA A 255 9.26 -16.42 3.95
N LYS A 256 9.46 -15.13 4.30
CA LYS A 256 10.77 -14.46 4.26
C LYS A 256 11.46 -14.40 5.62
N ILE A 257 10.73 -14.49 6.71
CA ILE A 257 11.25 -14.42 8.09
C ILE A 257 11.87 -15.77 8.47
N ASN A 258 11.37 -16.86 7.87
CA ASN A 258 11.82 -18.24 8.13
C ASN A 258 12.84 -18.77 7.10
N LYS A 259 13.51 -17.88 6.36
CA LYS A 259 14.69 -18.14 5.54
C LYS A 259 15.86 -17.35 6.12
#